data_4193553987f4deff4f7f2c11d0733dcd
#
_entry.id   4193553987f4deff4f7f2c11d0733dcd
#
_cell.length_a   1.000
_cell.length_b   1.000
_cell.length_c   1.000
_cell.angle_alpha   90.00
_cell.angle_beta   90.00
_cell.angle_gamma   90.00
#
_symmetry.space_group_name_H-M   'P 1'
#
loop_
_entity.id
_entity.type
_entity.pdbx_description
1 polymer ?
#
loop_
_entity_poly.entity_id
_entity_poly.type
_entity_poly.pdbx_seq_one_letter_code
_entity_poly.pdbx_strand_id
1 'polypeptide(L)'
;MIHIEGKVVDIMPETSGVGKSGRQWRERAAVINHVAHEQYPKNVVVAFKGEAVDTVNTLRVGDVVSCDISIHAHEYRGKFFNEIKGFGLKKV
;
A
#
# COMPACT_ATOMS: atom_id res chain seq x y z
N MET A 1 2.20 9.85 11.34
CA MET A 1 2.40 8.86 10.27
C MET A 1 3.87 8.54 10.12
N ILE A 2 4.16 7.38 9.59
CA ILE A 2 5.52 6.91 9.37
C ILE A 2 5.85 7.13 7.90
N HIS A 3 6.98 7.78 7.62
CA HIS A 3 7.44 7.96 6.25
C HIS A 3 8.35 6.81 5.84
N ILE A 4 8.08 6.21 4.67
CA ILE A 4 8.93 5.16 4.12
C ILE A 4 9.35 5.51 2.69
N GLU A 5 10.49 4.98 2.31
CA GLU A 5 11.02 5.05 0.95
C GLU A 5 11.58 3.69 0.59
N GLY A 6 11.30 3.21 -0.60
CA GLY A 6 11.78 1.89 -0.98
C GLY A 6 11.45 1.53 -2.40
N LYS A 7 11.84 0.32 -2.76
CA LYS A 7 11.69 -0.21 -4.10
C LYS A 7 10.44 -1.06 -4.23
N VAL A 8 9.66 -0.83 -5.27
CA VAL A 8 8.48 -1.64 -5.57
C VAL A 8 8.95 -3.02 -6.04
N VAL A 9 8.54 -4.06 -5.33
CA VAL A 9 8.90 -5.45 -5.68
C VAL A 9 7.73 -6.23 -6.26
N ASP A 10 6.50 -5.77 -6.02
CA ASP A 10 5.30 -6.36 -6.60
C ASP A 10 4.14 -5.36 -6.51
N ILE A 11 3.12 -5.56 -7.34
CA ILE A 11 1.91 -4.75 -7.34
C ILE A 11 0.74 -5.72 -7.41
N MET A 12 -0.15 -5.64 -6.41
CA MET A 12 -1.31 -6.53 -6.33
C MET A 12 -2.41 -6.09 -7.30
N PRO A 13 -3.32 -6.98 -7.67
CA PRO A 13 -4.47 -6.60 -8.49
C PRO A 13 -5.33 -5.53 -7.82
N GLU A 14 -5.92 -4.66 -8.63
CA GLU A 14 -6.89 -3.68 -8.13
C GLU A 14 -8.17 -4.38 -7.71
N THR A 15 -8.72 -4.00 -6.57
CA THR A 15 -10.04 -4.42 -6.10
C THR A 15 -10.95 -3.22 -6.02
N SER A 16 -12.23 -3.43 -6.24
CA SER A 16 -13.22 -2.37 -6.18
C SER A 16 -14.58 -2.93 -5.78
N GLY A 17 -15.46 -2.06 -5.36
CA GLY A 17 -16.81 -2.44 -4.98
C GLY A 17 -17.67 -1.23 -4.69
N VAL A 18 -18.87 -1.51 -4.18
CA VAL A 18 -19.83 -0.48 -3.79
C VAL A 18 -20.12 -0.66 -2.29
N GLY A 19 -19.90 0.39 -1.53
CA GLY A 19 -20.17 0.39 -0.09
C GLY A 19 -21.66 0.48 0.23
N LYS A 20 -22.00 0.32 1.51
CA LYS A 20 -23.39 0.37 2.00
C LYS A 20 -24.12 1.67 1.66
N SER A 21 -23.38 2.76 1.55
CA SER A 21 -23.95 4.08 1.21
C SER A 21 -24.08 4.32 -0.29
N GLY A 22 -23.82 3.31 -1.12
CA GLY A 22 -23.82 3.44 -2.57
C GLY A 22 -22.54 4.05 -3.13
N ARG A 23 -21.54 4.36 -2.30
CA ARG A 23 -20.27 4.90 -2.77
C ARG A 23 -19.41 3.81 -3.38
N GLN A 24 -18.87 4.11 -4.54
CA GLN A 24 -17.88 3.25 -5.15
C GLN A 24 -16.54 3.43 -4.43
N TRP A 25 -15.84 2.33 -4.23
CA TRP A 25 -14.49 2.36 -3.68
C TRP A 25 -13.57 1.52 -4.54
N ARG A 26 -12.30 1.84 -4.49
CA ARG A 26 -11.25 1.04 -5.13
C ARG A 26 -10.01 1.06 -4.28
N GLU A 27 -9.25 -0.01 -4.36
CA GLU A 27 -8.04 -0.20 -3.58
C GLU A 27 -7.04 -0.99 -4.39
N ARG A 28 -5.78 -0.63 -4.28
CA ARG A 28 -4.70 -1.41 -4.87
C ARG A 28 -3.50 -1.34 -3.95
N ALA A 29 -2.86 -2.50 -3.69
CA ALA A 29 -1.70 -2.57 -2.83
C ALA A 29 -0.43 -2.71 -3.66
N ALA A 30 0.65 -2.12 -3.16
CA ALA A 30 1.99 -2.31 -3.68
C ALA A 30 2.85 -2.93 -2.59
N VAL A 31 3.72 -3.84 -2.97
CA VAL A 31 4.71 -4.43 -2.06
C VAL A 31 6.01 -3.65 -2.21
N ILE A 32 6.46 -3.05 -1.12
CA ILE A 32 7.61 -2.15 -1.10
C ILE A 32 8.69 -2.73 -0.21
N ASN A 33 9.89 -2.84 -0.73
CA ASN A 33 11.07 -3.20 0.06
C ASN A 33 11.69 -1.92 0.58
N HIS A 34 11.37 -1.57 1.84
CA HIS A 34 11.78 -0.31 2.46
C HIS A 34 13.16 -0.36 3.13
N VAL A 35 13.81 -1.53 3.11
CA VAL A 35 15.17 -1.72 3.62
C VAL A 35 16.01 -2.49 2.60
N ALA A 36 15.95 -2.03 1.35
CA ALA A 36 16.56 -2.71 0.21
C ALA A 36 18.09 -2.90 0.34
N HIS A 37 18.74 -2.09 1.16
CA HIS A 37 20.18 -2.15 1.40
C HIS A 37 20.59 -3.18 2.47
N GLU A 38 19.63 -3.78 3.15
CA GLU A 38 19.91 -4.78 4.17
C GLU A 38 20.11 -6.17 3.57
N GLN A 39 20.86 -7.01 4.28
CA GLN A 39 21.11 -8.39 3.87
C GLN A 39 19.81 -9.19 3.76
N TYR A 40 18.86 -8.93 4.64
CA TYR A 40 17.55 -9.58 4.64
C TYR A 40 16.48 -8.57 4.27
N PRO A 41 16.03 -8.55 3.01
CA PRO A 41 15.01 -7.60 2.58
C PRO A 41 13.72 -7.75 3.39
N LYS A 42 13.11 -6.63 3.73
CA LYS A 42 11.84 -6.61 4.45
C LYS A 42 10.80 -5.91 3.59
N ASN A 43 9.85 -6.71 3.14
CA ASN A 43 8.77 -6.21 2.29
C ASN A 43 7.58 -5.81 3.17
N VAL A 44 6.92 -4.74 2.77
CA VAL A 44 5.68 -4.29 3.38
C VAL A 44 4.62 -4.17 2.30
N VAL A 45 3.42 -4.66 2.59
CA VAL A 45 2.28 -4.52 1.69
C VAL A 45 1.51 -3.28 2.10
N VAL A 46 1.49 -2.28 1.24
CA VAL A 46 0.84 -0.99 1.51
C VAL A 46 -0.38 -0.83 0.63
N ALA A 47 -1.54 -0.65 1.24
CA ALA A 47 -2.80 -0.48 0.53
C ALA A 47 -3.05 1.00 0.24
N PHE A 48 -3.43 1.31 -0.99
CA PHE A 48 -3.78 2.66 -1.43
C PHE A 48 -5.22 2.68 -1.89
N LYS A 49 -5.95 3.70 -1.51
CA LYS A 49 -7.38 3.83 -1.81
C LYS A 49 -7.69 5.09 -2.59
N GLY A 50 -8.80 5.05 -3.34
CA GLY A 50 -9.32 6.21 -4.06
C GLY A 50 -8.38 6.69 -5.14
N GLU A 51 -8.13 7.98 -5.19
CA GLU A 51 -7.28 8.60 -6.21
C GLU A 51 -5.83 8.11 -6.18
N ALA A 52 -5.35 7.68 -5.02
CA ALA A 52 -4.00 7.12 -4.91
C ALA A 52 -3.82 5.88 -5.77
N VAL A 53 -4.88 5.16 -6.09
CA VAL A 53 -4.83 4.00 -6.99
C VAL A 53 -4.31 4.40 -8.37
N ASP A 54 -4.65 5.60 -8.85
CA ASP A 54 -4.15 6.09 -10.14
C ASP A 54 -2.63 6.21 -10.14
N THR A 55 -2.04 6.64 -9.03
CA THR A 55 -0.58 6.69 -8.90
C THR A 55 0.00 5.28 -8.87
N VAL A 56 -0.62 4.35 -8.14
CA VAL A 56 -0.17 2.95 -8.12
C VAL A 56 -0.17 2.36 -9.53
N ASN A 57 -1.18 2.70 -10.33
CA ASN A 57 -1.31 2.20 -11.69
C ASN A 57 -0.18 2.67 -12.63
N THR A 58 0.53 3.72 -12.26
CA THR A 58 1.70 4.20 -13.02
C THR A 58 3.00 3.54 -12.59
N LEU A 59 3.00 2.77 -11.50
CA LEU A 59 4.21 2.15 -10.97
C LEU A 59 4.57 0.89 -11.75
N ARG A 60 5.87 0.59 -11.73
CA ARG A 60 6.42 -0.66 -12.24
C ARG A 60 7.33 -1.28 -11.20
N VAL A 61 7.41 -2.59 -11.20
CA VAL A 61 8.38 -3.31 -10.36
C VAL A 61 9.78 -2.76 -10.66
N GLY A 62 10.48 -2.39 -9.60
CA GLY A 62 11.80 -1.76 -9.69
C GLY A 62 11.79 -0.25 -9.45
N ASP A 63 10.63 0.40 -9.52
CA ASP A 63 10.55 1.83 -9.22
C ASP A 63 10.85 2.10 -7.75
N VAL A 64 11.51 3.21 -7.48
CA VAL A 64 11.73 3.70 -6.11
C VAL A 64 10.66 4.73 -5.80
N VAL A 65 9.97 4.54 -4.70
CA VAL A 65 8.85 5.39 -4.30
C VAL A 65 8.99 5.84 -2.85
N SER A 66 8.28 6.90 -2.52
CA SER A 66 8.12 7.33 -1.13
C SER A 66 6.63 7.50 -0.81
N CYS A 67 6.27 7.25 0.42
CA CYS A 67 4.91 7.48 0.91
C CYS A 67 4.91 7.54 2.43
N ASP A 68 3.81 8.05 2.97
CA ASP A 68 3.55 7.95 4.40
C ASP A 68 2.63 6.77 4.63
N ILE A 69 2.79 6.09 5.76
CA ILE A 69 1.95 4.96 6.12
C ILE A 69 1.33 5.14 7.50
N SER A 70 0.15 4.60 7.67
CA SER A 70 -0.46 4.39 8.97
C SER A 70 -0.69 2.90 9.18
N ILE A 71 -0.47 2.45 10.41
CA ILE A 71 -0.62 1.04 10.77
C ILE A 71 -1.71 0.95 11.81
N HIS A 72 -2.69 0.10 11.56
CA HIS A 72 -3.73 -0.18 12.55
C HIS A 72 -4.15 -1.64 12.45
N ALA A 73 -4.66 -2.16 13.55
CA ALA A 73 -5.21 -3.50 13.58
C ALA A 73 -6.73 -3.43 13.47
N HIS A 74 -7.30 -4.38 12.73
CA HIS A 74 -8.73 -4.55 12.78
C HIS A 74 -9.08 -5.96 13.24
N GLU A 75 -10.17 -6.08 13.96
CA GLU A 75 -10.63 -7.34 14.52
C GLU A 75 -11.66 -7.99 13.59
N TYR A 76 -11.47 -9.27 13.35
CA TYR A 76 -12.44 -10.08 12.63
C TYR A 76 -12.52 -11.46 13.29
N ARG A 77 -13.69 -11.79 13.83
CA ARG A 77 -13.96 -13.07 14.50
C ARG A 77 -12.95 -13.40 15.60
N GLY A 78 -12.63 -12.39 16.43
CA GLY A 78 -11.71 -12.55 17.55
C GLY A 78 -10.24 -12.55 17.19
N LYS A 79 -9.89 -12.35 15.90
CA LYS A 79 -8.51 -12.24 15.44
C LYS A 79 -8.21 -10.83 14.99
N PHE A 80 -7.00 -10.37 15.25
CA PHE A 80 -6.54 -9.06 14.82
C PHE A 80 -5.64 -9.19 13.61
N PHE A 81 -5.89 -8.35 12.62
CA PHE A 81 -5.09 -8.27 11.39
C PHE A 81 -4.54 -6.86 11.25
N ASN A 82 -3.24 -6.75 11.01
CA ASN A 82 -2.63 -5.46 10.75
C ASN A 82 -2.96 -5.01 9.33
N GLU A 83 -3.32 -3.74 9.21
CA GLU A 83 -3.57 -3.09 7.93
C GLU A 83 -2.65 -1.89 7.81
N ILE A 84 -1.96 -1.77 6.69
CA ILE A 84 -1.04 -0.66 6.42
C ILE A 84 -1.61 0.13 5.26
N LYS A 85 -1.98 1.39 5.53
CA LYS A 85 -2.52 2.29 4.52
C LYS A 85 -1.46 3.30 4.11
N GLY A 86 -1.37 3.56 2.81
CA GLY A 86 -0.42 4.51 2.25
C GLY A 86 -1.07 5.81 1.83
N PHE A 87 -0.31 6.90 1.96
CA PHE A 87 -0.71 8.25 1.61
C PHE A 87 0.46 8.96 0.96
N GLY A 88 0.16 9.90 0.06
CA GLY A 88 1.18 10.75 -0.56
C GLY A 88 2.20 9.96 -1.38
N LEU A 89 1.77 8.92 -2.07
CA LEU A 89 2.65 8.10 -2.89
C LEU A 89 3.21 8.90 -4.05
N LYS A 90 4.53 8.83 -4.22
CA LYS A 90 5.21 9.45 -5.35
C LYS A 90 6.48 8.70 -5.71
N LYS A 91 6.88 8.78 -6.97
CA LYS A 91 8.16 8.26 -7.42
C LYS A 91 9.29 9.19 -6.95
N VAL A 92 10.37 8.59 -6.57
CA VAL A 92 11.59 9.30 -6.14
C VAL A 92 12.51 9.51 -7.35
#